data_9d1237ace0c557350688c0b317c4e4c7
#
_entry.id   9d1237ace0c557350688c0b317c4e4c7
#
_cell.length_a   1.000
_cell.length_b   1.000
_cell.length_c   1.000
_cell.angle_alpha   90.00
_cell.angle_beta   90.00
_cell.angle_gamma   90.00
#
_symmetry.space_group_name_H-M   'P 1'
#
loop_
_entity.id
_entity.type
_entity.pdbx_description
1 polymer ?
#
loop_
_entity_poly.entity_id
_entity_poly.type
_entity_poly.pdbx_seq_one_letter_code
_entity_poly.pdbx_strand_id
1 'polypeptide(L)'
;ISLFPQNTFKGRKNGLRPDLAQTLADMHPRFVRFPGGCVAHGDGLKNIYQWKNTIGPLEARKPARNLWGYHQSMGLGYYEYFQFCEDIGAEPLPVLAAGVPCQNSACHGDLRGGQQGGIPMSEMGAYIQDILDLIEWANGDARKTKWGKIRAESGHPKPFNLKYIGIGNEDLITDVFEERFTMIYLAIKE
;
A
#
# COMPACT_ATOMS: atom_id res chain seq x y z
N ILE A 1 4.11 -11.69 -22.68
CA ILE A 1 5.29 -10.92 -23.08
C ILE A 1 5.19 -9.57 -22.41
N SER A 2 6.24 -9.17 -21.69
CA SER A 2 6.32 -7.86 -21.03
C SER A 2 7.51 -7.08 -21.60
N LEU A 3 7.31 -5.77 -21.78
CA LEU A 3 8.34 -4.85 -22.22
C LEU A 3 8.64 -3.87 -21.09
N PHE A 4 9.91 -3.76 -20.74
CA PHE A 4 10.38 -2.82 -19.72
C PHE A 4 11.41 -1.86 -20.34
N PRO A 5 11.35 -0.55 -20.01
CA PRO A 5 12.36 0.39 -20.46
C PRO A 5 13.72 0.05 -19.87
N GLN A 6 14.78 0.18 -20.67
CA GLN A 6 16.16 0.05 -20.17
C GLN A 6 16.60 1.34 -19.46
N ASN A 7 16.22 2.49 -19.99
CA ASN A 7 16.50 3.77 -19.37
C ASN A 7 15.40 4.11 -18.35
N THR A 8 15.75 4.08 -17.08
CA THR A 8 14.85 4.35 -15.97
C THR A 8 15.45 5.39 -15.01
N PHE A 9 14.61 6.03 -14.22
CA PHE A 9 15.06 6.96 -13.19
C PHE A 9 16.01 6.26 -12.22
N LYS A 10 17.18 6.85 -12.00
CA LYS A 10 18.29 6.29 -11.20
C LYS A 10 18.76 4.89 -11.66
N GLY A 11 18.45 4.46 -12.89
CA GLY A 11 18.83 3.15 -13.41
C GLY A 11 18.19 1.97 -12.68
N ARG A 12 17.05 2.15 -12.04
CA ARG A 12 16.38 1.12 -11.25
C ARG A 12 15.78 0.04 -12.14
N LYS A 13 15.93 -1.22 -11.74
CA LYS A 13 15.20 -2.33 -12.36
C LYS A 13 13.70 -2.13 -12.13
N ASN A 14 12.87 -2.31 -13.15
CA ASN A 14 11.45 -1.96 -13.11
C ASN A 14 11.21 -0.50 -12.66
N GLY A 15 12.14 0.38 -13.03
CA GLY A 15 12.13 1.76 -12.59
C GLY A 15 11.13 2.63 -13.33
N LEU A 16 10.93 3.82 -12.79
CA LEU A 16 10.04 4.82 -13.34
C LEU A 16 10.63 5.47 -14.58
N ARG A 17 9.79 6.02 -15.41
CA ARG A 17 10.15 6.82 -16.57
C ARG A 17 10.97 8.05 -16.14
N PRO A 18 12.19 8.25 -16.69
CA PRO A 18 13.15 9.20 -16.09
C PRO A 18 12.69 10.64 -16.12
N ASP A 19 12.05 11.07 -17.20
CA ASP A 19 11.57 12.46 -17.37
C ASP A 19 10.47 12.82 -16.36
N LEU A 20 9.48 11.93 -16.19
CA LEU A 20 8.38 12.16 -15.22
C LEU A 20 8.87 12.06 -13.78
N ALA A 21 9.71 11.07 -13.47
CA ALA A 21 10.25 10.91 -12.14
C ALA A 21 11.18 12.07 -11.76
N GLN A 22 11.98 12.60 -12.72
CA GLN A 22 12.80 13.78 -12.48
C GLN A 22 11.95 15.02 -12.24
N THR A 23 10.86 15.22 -13.00
CA THR A 23 9.93 16.33 -12.76
C THR A 23 9.36 16.31 -11.33
N LEU A 24 8.98 15.12 -10.83
CA LEU A 24 8.51 14.97 -9.47
C LEU A 24 9.63 15.22 -8.45
N ALA A 25 10.85 14.76 -8.72
CA ALA A 25 12.01 14.99 -7.87
C ALA A 25 12.34 16.49 -7.75
N ASP A 26 12.26 17.23 -8.85
CA ASP A 26 12.53 18.68 -8.91
C ASP A 26 11.53 19.52 -8.11
N MET A 27 10.35 18.97 -7.81
CA MET A 27 9.37 19.58 -6.90
C MET A 27 9.79 19.51 -5.42
N HIS A 28 10.80 18.69 -5.09
CA HIS A 28 11.28 18.45 -3.73
C HIS A 28 10.16 18.09 -2.73
N PRO A 29 9.30 17.08 -3.03
CA PRO A 29 8.22 16.73 -2.11
C PRO A 29 8.79 16.22 -0.78
N ARG A 30 8.14 16.61 0.31
CA ARG A 30 8.53 16.13 1.64
C ARG A 30 8.05 14.71 1.90
N PHE A 31 6.95 14.32 1.27
CA PHE A 31 6.39 12.96 1.34
C PHE A 31 5.70 12.61 0.03
N VAL A 32 5.52 11.32 -0.20
CA VAL A 32 4.71 10.78 -1.29
C VAL A 32 3.65 9.87 -0.69
N ARG A 33 2.38 10.18 -0.95
CA ARG A 33 1.22 9.41 -0.50
C ARG A 33 0.85 8.35 -1.55
N PHE A 34 0.74 7.09 -1.16
CA PHE A 34 0.49 5.95 -2.04
C PHE A 34 -0.36 4.87 -1.32
N PRO A 35 -1.17 4.04 -2.00
CA PRO A 35 -1.47 4.01 -3.44
C PRO A 35 -2.48 5.09 -3.86
N GLY A 36 -3.06 5.79 -2.95
CA GLY A 36 -4.08 6.81 -3.12
C GLY A 36 -5.08 6.78 -1.98
N GLY A 37 -6.30 7.21 -2.22
CA GLY A 37 -7.39 7.20 -1.25
C GLY A 37 -8.37 6.06 -1.48
N CYS A 38 -9.37 6.29 -2.33
CA CYS A 38 -10.37 5.28 -2.68
C CYS A 38 -9.74 3.97 -3.22
N VAL A 39 -8.58 4.04 -3.87
CA VAL A 39 -7.83 2.84 -4.28
C VAL A 39 -7.42 1.98 -3.09
N ALA A 40 -7.03 2.58 -1.97
CA ALA A 40 -6.64 1.85 -0.77
C ALA A 40 -7.84 1.09 -0.15
N HIS A 41 -9.00 1.74 -0.14
CA HIS A 41 -10.25 1.16 0.36
C HIS A 41 -10.88 0.13 -0.59
N GLY A 42 -10.71 0.30 -1.91
CA GLY A 42 -11.27 -0.58 -2.92
C GLY A 42 -12.78 -0.46 -3.12
N ASP A 43 -13.27 -1.16 -4.12
CA ASP A 43 -14.68 -1.30 -4.48
C ASP A 43 -15.27 -2.50 -3.74
N GLY A 44 -15.61 -2.31 -2.46
CA GLY A 44 -16.00 -3.39 -1.54
C GLY A 44 -14.83 -4.07 -0.86
N LEU A 45 -15.10 -4.79 0.23
CA LEU A 45 -14.09 -5.40 1.11
C LEU A 45 -13.12 -6.34 0.37
N LYS A 46 -13.60 -7.06 -0.63
CA LYS A 46 -12.78 -8.00 -1.43
C LYS A 46 -11.81 -7.30 -2.37
N ASN A 47 -11.96 -5.99 -2.57
CA ASN A 47 -11.12 -5.20 -3.45
C ASN A 47 -10.22 -4.22 -2.68
N ILE A 48 -10.18 -4.29 -1.35
CA ILE A 48 -9.20 -3.56 -0.52
C ILE A 48 -7.79 -3.81 -1.06
N TYR A 49 -7.01 -2.76 -1.22
CA TYR A 49 -5.65 -2.84 -1.76
C TYR A 49 -4.74 -3.68 -0.87
N GLN A 50 -4.22 -4.76 -1.43
CA GLN A 50 -3.37 -5.72 -0.73
C GLN A 50 -1.90 -5.47 -1.07
N TRP A 51 -1.19 -4.78 -0.20
CA TRP A 51 0.22 -4.42 -0.42
C TRP A 51 1.13 -5.63 -0.69
N LYS A 52 0.85 -6.77 -0.04
CA LYS A 52 1.58 -8.03 -0.26
C LYS A 52 1.52 -8.54 -1.69
N ASN A 53 0.45 -8.21 -2.43
CA ASN A 53 0.32 -8.57 -3.85
C ASN A 53 1.17 -7.69 -4.77
N THR A 54 1.83 -6.67 -4.25
CA THR A 54 2.55 -5.64 -5.01
C THR A 54 4.06 -5.66 -4.80
N ILE A 55 4.56 -6.63 -4.05
CA ILE A 55 5.97 -6.85 -3.79
C ILE A 55 6.44 -8.19 -4.39
N GLY A 56 7.75 -8.43 -4.40
CA GLY A 56 8.32 -9.64 -4.98
C GLY A 56 8.41 -9.58 -6.52
N PRO A 57 8.68 -10.73 -7.18
CA PRO A 57 8.82 -10.81 -8.63
C PRO A 57 7.58 -10.30 -9.36
N LEU A 58 7.78 -9.55 -10.45
CA LEU A 58 6.68 -8.92 -11.20
C LEU A 58 5.66 -9.93 -11.71
N GLU A 59 6.13 -11.08 -12.18
CA GLU A 59 5.30 -12.16 -12.70
C GLU A 59 4.46 -12.86 -11.64
N ALA A 60 4.80 -12.71 -10.36
CA ALA A 60 4.05 -13.27 -9.23
C ALA A 60 3.02 -12.30 -8.63
N ARG A 61 3.05 -11.04 -9.06
CA ARG A 61 2.12 -10.02 -8.54
C ARG A 61 0.72 -10.24 -9.07
N LYS A 62 -0.27 -10.02 -8.20
CA LYS A 62 -1.68 -10.25 -8.54
C LYS A 62 -2.30 -8.96 -9.03
N PRO A 63 -2.68 -8.86 -10.31
CA PRO A 63 -3.36 -7.68 -10.82
C PRO A 63 -4.74 -7.53 -10.16
N ALA A 64 -5.22 -6.31 -10.09
CA ALA A 64 -6.53 -5.99 -9.57
C ALA A 64 -7.23 -4.96 -10.45
N ARG A 65 -8.56 -4.89 -10.34
CA ARG A 65 -9.37 -3.78 -10.83
C ARG A 65 -9.52 -2.77 -9.69
N ASN A 66 -9.54 -1.49 -10.00
CA ASN A 66 -9.95 -0.48 -9.04
C ASN A 66 -11.43 -0.09 -9.20
N LEU A 67 -11.94 0.75 -8.30
CA LEU A 67 -13.35 1.13 -8.31
C LEU A 67 -13.78 1.95 -9.54
N TRP A 68 -12.85 2.52 -10.28
CA TRP A 68 -13.15 3.20 -11.57
C TRP A 68 -13.07 2.26 -12.78
N GLY A 69 -12.85 0.97 -12.56
CA GLY A 69 -12.76 -0.02 -13.62
C GLY A 69 -11.41 -0.12 -14.32
N TYR A 70 -10.38 0.58 -13.84
CA TYR A 70 -9.06 0.48 -14.42
C TYR A 70 -8.36 -0.79 -13.97
N HIS A 71 -7.64 -1.41 -14.90
CA HIS A 71 -6.75 -2.53 -14.61
C HIS A 71 -5.45 -2.03 -13.97
N GLN A 72 -5.08 -2.61 -12.84
CA GLN A 72 -3.82 -2.35 -12.15
C GLN A 72 -2.97 -3.61 -12.19
N SER A 73 -1.84 -3.55 -12.91
CA SER A 73 -0.90 -4.68 -13.02
C SER A 73 -0.09 -4.93 -11.75
N MET A 74 -0.08 -3.99 -10.81
CA MET A 74 0.80 -3.94 -9.64
C MET A 74 2.30 -3.86 -9.98
N GLY A 75 2.63 -3.47 -11.23
CA GLY A 75 4.02 -3.24 -11.67
C GLY A 75 4.70 -2.11 -10.91
N LEU A 76 3.98 -1.02 -10.63
CA LEU A 76 4.36 -0.03 -9.63
C LEU A 76 3.71 -0.43 -8.30
N GLY A 77 4.46 -1.13 -7.46
CA GLY A 77 4.01 -1.61 -6.17
C GLY A 77 4.70 -0.90 -5.01
N TYR A 78 4.53 -1.47 -3.81
CA TYR A 78 5.11 -0.89 -2.59
C TYR A 78 6.64 -0.84 -2.64
N TYR A 79 7.31 -1.83 -3.23
CA TYR A 79 8.77 -1.82 -3.34
C TYR A 79 9.26 -0.63 -4.18
N GLU A 80 8.70 -0.44 -5.38
CA GLU A 80 9.07 0.65 -6.28
C GLU A 80 8.70 2.02 -5.68
N TYR A 81 7.58 2.10 -4.99
CA TYR A 81 7.14 3.30 -4.30
C TYR A 81 8.11 3.72 -3.19
N PHE A 82 8.47 2.80 -2.29
CA PHE A 82 9.42 3.10 -1.22
C PHE A 82 10.81 3.45 -1.75
N GLN A 83 11.27 2.72 -2.78
CA GLN A 83 12.52 3.02 -3.46
C GLN A 83 12.51 4.40 -4.12
N PHE A 84 11.40 4.79 -4.75
CA PHE A 84 11.26 6.12 -5.32
C PHE A 84 11.30 7.21 -4.26
N CYS A 85 10.62 7.03 -3.14
CA CYS A 85 10.70 7.96 -2.01
C CYS A 85 12.15 8.17 -1.55
N GLU A 86 12.89 7.07 -1.35
CA GLU A 86 14.31 7.13 -0.97
C GLU A 86 15.14 7.87 -2.04
N ASP A 87 14.92 7.58 -3.32
CA ASP A 87 15.64 8.18 -4.45
C ASP A 87 15.49 9.70 -4.56
N ILE A 88 14.36 10.24 -4.14
CA ILE A 88 14.05 11.68 -4.20
C ILE A 88 14.15 12.38 -2.83
N GLY A 89 14.48 11.65 -1.77
CA GLY A 89 14.58 12.19 -0.41
C GLY A 89 13.24 12.54 0.23
N ALA A 90 12.15 11.88 -0.18
CA ALA A 90 10.82 12.06 0.38
C ALA A 90 10.48 10.95 1.38
N GLU A 91 9.65 11.27 2.39
CA GLU A 91 9.13 10.26 3.30
C GLU A 91 8.00 9.46 2.61
N PRO A 92 7.98 8.13 2.72
CA PRO A 92 6.81 7.36 2.30
C PRO A 92 5.65 7.57 3.28
N LEU A 93 4.45 7.80 2.74
CA LEU A 93 3.20 7.84 3.48
C LEU A 93 2.21 6.82 2.86
N PRO A 94 2.39 5.52 3.13
CA PRO A 94 1.44 4.52 2.68
C PRO A 94 0.09 4.73 3.35
N VAL A 95 -0.98 4.60 2.56
CA VAL A 95 -2.38 4.68 3.02
C VAL A 95 -2.98 3.29 2.99
N LEU A 96 -3.58 2.89 4.09
CA LEU A 96 -4.24 1.60 4.28
C LEU A 96 -5.72 1.83 4.61
N ALA A 97 -6.58 0.92 4.20
CA ALA A 97 -7.99 0.98 4.55
C ALA A 97 -8.17 0.85 6.08
N ALA A 98 -9.15 1.57 6.61
CA ALA A 98 -9.50 1.52 8.04
C ALA A 98 -10.41 0.32 8.40
N GLY A 99 -10.31 -0.77 7.66
CA GLY A 99 -11.18 -1.94 7.84
C GLY A 99 -12.58 -1.80 7.24
N VAL A 100 -12.79 -0.75 6.43
CA VAL A 100 -14.03 -0.48 5.70
C VAL A 100 -13.72 -0.24 4.22
N PRO A 101 -14.65 -0.49 3.28
CA PRO A 101 -14.46 -0.19 1.87
C PRO A 101 -14.57 1.32 1.60
N CYS A 102 -14.30 1.75 0.37
CA CYS A 102 -14.50 3.14 -0.03
C CYS A 102 -15.96 3.56 0.15
N GLN A 103 -16.18 4.78 0.66
CA GLN A 103 -17.51 5.34 0.82
C GLN A 103 -18.32 5.41 -0.49
N ASN A 104 -17.63 5.41 -1.62
CA ASN A 104 -18.21 5.41 -2.96
C ASN A 104 -18.31 4.00 -3.58
N SER A 105 -18.03 2.94 -2.84
CA SER A 105 -18.10 1.60 -3.41
C SER A 105 -19.53 1.23 -3.79
N ALA A 106 -19.68 0.60 -4.94
CA ALA A 106 -20.98 0.17 -5.48
C ALA A 106 -21.50 -1.13 -4.87
N CYS A 107 -20.95 -1.60 -3.77
CA CYS A 107 -21.36 -2.81 -3.06
C CYS A 107 -21.25 -4.11 -3.87
N HIS A 108 -20.26 -4.27 -4.71
CA HIS A 108 -20.06 -5.51 -5.44
C HIS A 108 -19.86 -6.71 -4.49
N GLY A 109 -20.99 -7.30 -4.09
CA GLY A 109 -21.03 -8.45 -3.18
C GLY A 109 -21.13 -8.13 -1.69
N ASP A 110 -21.07 -6.87 -1.30
CA ASP A 110 -21.40 -6.42 0.05
C ASP A 110 -22.87 -5.99 0.07
N LEU A 111 -23.64 -6.50 1.01
CA LEU A 111 -25.06 -6.14 1.17
C LEU A 111 -25.26 -4.70 1.66
N ARG A 112 -24.20 -3.99 1.98
CA ARG A 112 -24.22 -2.65 2.56
C ARG A 112 -23.26 -1.75 1.81
N GLY A 113 -23.82 -0.75 1.15
CA GLY A 113 -23.07 0.24 0.39
C GLY A 113 -22.15 1.10 1.25
N GLY A 114 -21.04 1.48 0.64
CA GLY A 114 -20.09 2.36 1.28
C GLY A 114 -19.56 1.78 2.59
N GLN A 115 -19.51 2.59 3.61
CA GLN A 115 -18.92 2.26 4.92
C GLN A 115 -19.93 1.79 5.98
N GLN A 116 -21.09 1.33 5.56
CA GLN A 116 -22.08 0.71 6.46
C GLN A 116 -21.72 -0.75 6.81
N GLY A 117 -20.79 -1.35 6.11
CA GLY A 117 -20.19 -2.64 6.39
C GLY A 117 -18.68 -2.54 6.50
N GLY A 118 -18.06 -3.44 7.25
CA GLY A 118 -16.60 -3.50 7.43
C GLY A 118 -16.10 -4.94 7.43
N ILE A 119 -14.79 -5.10 7.48
CA ILE A 119 -14.16 -6.42 7.64
C ILE A 119 -14.82 -7.12 8.84
N PRO A 120 -15.24 -8.38 8.71
CA PRO A 120 -15.80 -9.13 9.83
C PRO A 120 -14.85 -9.12 11.04
N MET A 121 -15.38 -8.97 12.26
CA MET A 121 -14.55 -8.90 13.47
C MET A 121 -13.65 -10.14 13.64
N SER A 122 -14.10 -11.29 13.20
CA SER A 122 -13.31 -12.52 13.17
C SER A 122 -12.09 -12.46 12.25
N GLU A 123 -12.07 -11.55 11.28
CA GLU A 123 -10.99 -11.37 10.29
C GLU A 123 -10.11 -10.14 10.60
N MET A 124 -10.53 -9.27 11.53
CA MET A 124 -9.79 -8.06 11.88
C MET A 124 -8.38 -8.35 12.40
N GLY A 125 -8.20 -9.43 13.17
CA GLY A 125 -6.87 -9.84 13.65
C GLY A 125 -5.89 -10.13 12.51
N ALA A 126 -6.35 -10.82 11.46
CA ALA A 126 -5.54 -11.10 10.28
C ALA A 126 -5.24 -9.83 9.48
N TYR A 127 -6.21 -8.92 9.35
CA TYR A 127 -6.02 -7.65 8.68
C TYR A 127 -5.02 -6.73 9.42
N ILE A 128 -5.12 -6.66 10.73
CA ILE A 128 -4.16 -5.92 11.58
C ILE A 128 -2.76 -6.52 11.42
N GLN A 129 -2.64 -7.85 11.40
CA GLN A 129 -1.35 -8.50 11.16
C GLN A 129 -0.76 -8.12 9.82
N ASP A 130 -1.57 -7.96 8.77
CA ASP A 130 -1.10 -7.48 7.47
C ASP A 130 -0.51 -6.07 7.53
N ILE A 131 -1.05 -5.21 8.37
CA ILE A 131 -0.52 -3.85 8.60
C ILE A 131 0.80 -3.91 9.39
N LEU A 132 0.88 -4.73 10.43
CA LEU A 132 2.11 -4.92 11.20
C LEU A 132 3.21 -5.56 10.34
N ASP A 133 2.85 -6.48 9.46
CA ASP A 133 3.77 -7.08 8.48
C ASP A 133 4.36 -6.01 7.52
N LEU A 134 3.58 -4.99 7.15
CA LEU A 134 4.09 -3.88 6.34
C LEU A 134 5.14 -3.07 7.11
N ILE A 135 4.89 -2.79 8.38
CA ILE A 135 5.85 -2.08 9.23
C ILE A 135 7.13 -2.90 9.37
N GLU A 136 7.02 -4.21 9.63
CA GLU A 136 8.17 -5.10 9.69
C GLU A 136 8.89 -5.19 8.33
N TRP A 137 8.15 -5.25 7.22
CA TRP A 137 8.74 -5.24 5.89
C TRP A 137 9.52 -3.96 5.63
N ALA A 138 8.99 -2.81 6.00
CA ALA A 138 9.66 -1.53 5.81
C ALA A 138 10.86 -1.33 6.76
N ASN A 139 10.74 -1.71 8.01
CA ASN A 139 11.67 -1.33 9.09
C ASN A 139 12.43 -2.50 9.72
N GLY A 140 11.98 -3.72 9.54
CA GLY A 140 12.55 -4.90 10.20
C GLY A 140 14.00 -5.20 9.77
N ASP A 141 14.78 -5.75 10.68
CA ASP A 141 16.13 -6.24 10.40
C ASP A 141 16.07 -7.44 9.45
N ALA A 142 16.77 -7.34 8.33
CA ALA A 142 16.80 -8.36 7.27
C ALA A 142 17.34 -9.74 7.74
N ARG A 143 18.05 -9.79 8.85
CA ARG A 143 18.61 -11.04 9.41
C ARG A 143 17.75 -11.64 10.51
N LYS A 144 16.86 -10.84 11.11
CA LYS A 144 16.10 -11.21 12.31
C LYS A 144 14.61 -11.38 12.07
N THR A 145 14.06 -10.69 11.07
CA THR A 145 12.63 -10.65 10.83
C THR A 145 12.26 -11.27 9.48
N LYS A 146 11.08 -11.88 9.42
CA LYS A 146 10.57 -12.51 8.20
C LYS A 146 10.44 -11.52 7.06
N TRP A 147 9.76 -10.41 7.30
CA TRP A 147 9.45 -9.43 6.27
C TRP A 147 10.65 -8.56 5.91
N GLY A 148 11.54 -8.28 6.86
CA GLY A 148 12.83 -7.65 6.58
C GLY A 148 13.70 -8.49 5.65
N LYS A 149 13.68 -9.84 5.80
CA LYS A 149 14.35 -10.77 4.88
C LYS A 149 13.77 -10.70 3.47
N ILE A 150 12.44 -10.72 3.33
CA ILE A 150 11.75 -10.61 2.03
C ILE A 150 12.10 -9.29 1.32
N ARG A 151 12.17 -8.17 2.07
CA ARG A 151 12.66 -6.91 1.52
C ARG A 151 14.10 -7.02 1.00
N ALA A 152 14.98 -7.63 1.78
CA ALA A 152 16.39 -7.81 1.39
C ALA A 152 16.54 -8.69 0.14
N GLU A 153 15.75 -9.75 0.02
CA GLU A 153 15.71 -10.62 -1.17
C GLU A 153 15.23 -9.87 -2.42
N SER A 154 14.43 -8.83 -2.26
CA SER A 154 14.04 -7.92 -3.33
C SER A 154 15.15 -6.92 -3.73
N GLY A 155 16.29 -6.91 -3.04
CA GLY A 155 17.46 -6.07 -3.33
C GLY A 155 17.65 -4.89 -2.38
N HIS A 156 16.84 -4.74 -1.31
CA HIS A 156 16.96 -3.65 -0.34
C HIS A 156 17.15 -4.18 1.10
N PRO A 157 18.40 -4.52 1.50
CA PRO A 157 18.66 -5.10 2.82
C PRO A 157 18.50 -4.08 3.98
N LYS A 158 18.68 -2.79 3.72
CA LYS A 158 18.51 -1.75 4.73
C LYS A 158 17.02 -1.44 4.97
N PRO A 159 16.64 -1.01 6.18
CA PRO A 159 15.30 -0.47 6.42
C PRO A 159 15.00 0.76 5.56
N PHE A 160 13.75 0.92 5.15
CA PHE A 160 13.27 2.13 4.49
C PHE A 160 12.97 3.27 5.49
N ASN A 161 13.00 2.98 6.79
CA ASN A 161 12.72 3.95 7.87
C ASN A 161 11.32 4.57 7.77
N LEU A 162 10.31 3.74 7.53
CA LEU A 162 8.92 4.17 7.55
C LEU A 162 8.56 4.83 8.89
N LYS A 163 8.04 6.04 8.84
CA LYS A 163 7.68 6.87 10.02
C LYS A 163 6.19 7.13 10.12
N TYR A 164 5.48 7.12 8.99
CA TYR A 164 4.10 7.55 8.90
C TYR A 164 3.27 6.53 8.13
N ILE A 165 2.06 6.26 8.62
CA ILE A 165 1.05 5.47 7.93
C ILE A 165 -0.26 6.25 8.00
N GLY A 166 -0.93 6.39 6.86
CA GLY A 166 -2.30 6.86 6.80
C GLY A 166 -3.26 5.69 6.97
N ILE A 167 -4.20 5.81 7.90
CA ILE A 167 -5.26 4.82 8.11
C ILE A 167 -6.56 5.45 7.67
N GLY A 168 -7.14 4.91 6.61
CA GLY A 168 -8.38 5.43 6.01
C GLY A 168 -8.17 6.57 5.02
N ASN A 169 -9.25 6.92 4.33
CA ASN A 169 -9.35 8.03 3.39
C ASN A 169 -10.80 8.45 3.20
N GLU A 170 -11.11 9.71 3.50
CA GLU A 170 -12.46 10.30 3.33
C GLU A 170 -13.56 9.44 3.98
N ASP A 171 -13.23 8.87 5.13
CA ASP A 171 -14.10 7.94 5.82
C ASP A 171 -15.30 8.65 6.44
N LEU A 172 -16.45 7.99 6.39
CA LEU A 172 -17.61 8.36 7.18
C LEU A 172 -17.36 7.91 8.63
N ILE A 173 -17.64 8.80 9.57
CA ILE A 173 -17.50 8.51 11.00
C ILE A 173 -18.72 7.70 11.45
N THR A 174 -18.68 6.41 11.17
CA THR A 174 -19.68 5.42 11.59
C THR A 174 -19.13 4.58 12.73
N ASP A 175 -19.99 3.96 13.54
CA ASP A 175 -19.58 3.04 14.59
C ASP A 175 -18.70 1.90 14.02
N VAL A 176 -19.01 1.45 12.80
CA VAL A 176 -18.26 0.42 12.08
C VAL A 176 -16.83 0.86 11.77
N PHE A 177 -16.65 2.11 11.33
CA PHE A 177 -15.34 2.71 11.09
C PHE A 177 -14.59 2.91 12.40
N GLU A 178 -15.20 3.55 13.39
CA GLU A 178 -14.54 3.90 14.65
C GLU A 178 -14.00 2.66 15.39
N GLU A 179 -14.77 1.58 15.42
CA GLU A 179 -14.37 0.33 16.03
C GLU A 179 -13.11 -0.23 15.38
N ARG A 180 -13.10 -0.35 14.05
CA ARG A 180 -11.99 -0.93 13.29
C ARG A 180 -10.76 -0.04 13.27
N PHE A 181 -10.96 1.25 13.07
CA PHE A 181 -9.89 2.24 13.17
C PHE A 181 -9.19 2.18 14.53
N THR A 182 -9.97 2.13 15.62
CA THR A 182 -9.43 2.06 16.98
C THR A 182 -8.59 0.80 17.19
N MET A 183 -9.07 -0.36 16.72
CA MET A 183 -8.30 -1.61 16.81
C MET A 183 -6.97 -1.51 16.07
N ILE A 184 -6.97 -1.00 14.83
CA ILE A 184 -5.76 -0.82 14.04
C ILE A 184 -4.81 0.18 14.72
N TYR A 185 -5.33 1.31 15.16
CA TYR A 185 -4.54 2.36 15.83
C TYR A 185 -3.85 1.86 17.09
N LEU A 186 -4.56 1.12 17.93
CA LEU A 186 -4.00 0.56 19.16
C LEU A 186 -2.89 -0.45 18.85
N ALA A 187 -3.11 -1.35 17.90
CA ALA A 187 -2.12 -2.35 17.51
C ALA A 187 -0.83 -1.75 16.90
N ILE A 188 -0.91 -0.61 16.23
CA ILE A 188 0.28 0.07 15.69
C ILE A 188 1.06 0.79 16.79
N LYS A 189 0.40 1.19 17.88
CA LYS A 189 1.05 1.90 18.99
C LYS A 189 1.82 0.99 19.95
N GLU A 190 1.50 -0.29 20.01
CA GLU A 190 2.23 -1.30 20.79
C GLU A 190 3.59 -1.64 20.15
#